data_16955c145ce53fbb4c563948d62bb25c
#
_entry.id   16955c145ce53fbb4c563948d62bb25c
#
_cell.length_a   1.000
_cell.length_b   1.000
_cell.length_c   1.000
_cell.angle_alpha   90.00
_cell.angle_beta   90.00
_cell.angle_gamma   90.00
#
_symmetry.space_group_name_H-M   'P 1'
#
loop_
_entity.id
_entity.type
_entity.pdbx_description
1 polymer ?
#
loop_
_entity_poly.entity_id
_entity_poly.type
_entity_poly.pdbx_seq_one_letter_code
_entity_poly.pdbx_strand_id
1 'polypeptide(L)'
;MDKILLILSTTRKSDKCIKEAVDIASKESAKLVILFVVDNEVPQKIFDSLTEEGWIGGKTTENLYNAVLDEYSVHGKEKILEIEAAAKSKGVDYKSVIKRGTFLDVALSVVEEEQVSLILVTRRKRSRLSRYFFGSAVAELKEKVSCETKIIDE
;
A
#
# COMPACT_ATOMS: atom_id res chain seq x y z
N MET A 1 21.81 -0.57 7.09
CA MET A 1 20.34 -0.59 7.07
C MET A 1 19.91 -1.95 6.52
N ASP A 2 19.04 -2.65 7.23
CA ASP A 2 18.77 -4.05 6.90
C ASP A 2 17.61 -4.25 5.95
N LYS A 3 16.47 -3.62 6.23
CA LYS A 3 15.26 -3.74 5.41
C LYS A 3 14.54 -2.41 5.24
N ILE A 4 14.09 -2.16 4.04
CA ILE A 4 13.27 -1.00 3.68
C ILE A 4 11.91 -1.51 3.24
N LEU A 5 10.85 -0.94 3.78
CA LEU A 5 9.47 -1.28 3.40
C LEU A 5 8.91 -0.20 2.47
N LEU A 6 8.55 -0.60 1.27
CA LEU A 6 7.82 0.23 0.32
C LEU A 6 6.35 -0.18 0.38
N ILE A 7 5.47 0.75 0.77
CA ILE A 7 4.04 0.48 0.88
C ILE A 7 3.29 1.11 -0.28
N LEU A 8 2.57 0.28 -1.00
CA LEU A 8 1.76 0.66 -2.15
C LEU A 8 0.30 0.32 -1.92
N SER A 9 -0.59 1.02 -2.57
CA SER A 9 -2.01 0.68 -2.57
C SER A 9 -2.64 1.09 -3.91
N THR A 10 -3.81 0.53 -4.21
CA THR A 10 -4.53 0.77 -5.45
C THR A 10 -4.85 2.25 -5.67
N THR A 11 -5.07 2.99 -4.61
CA THR A 11 -5.58 4.37 -4.67
C THR A 11 -4.48 5.44 -4.64
N ARG A 12 -3.21 5.04 -4.66
CA ARG A 12 -2.08 5.97 -4.55
C ARG A 12 -1.16 5.87 -5.75
N LYS A 13 -0.78 7.01 -6.30
CA LYS A 13 0.35 7.07 -7.23
C LYS A 13 1.63 6.86 -6.44
N SER A 14 2.57 6.16 -7.02
CA SER A 14 3.77 5.76 -6.28
C SER A 14 5.04 5.74 -7.12
N ASP A 15 5.04 6.27 -8.32
CA ASP A 15 6.19 6.21 -9.23
C ASP A 15 7.44 6.84 -8.62
N LYS A 16 7.30 8.01 -8.03
CA LYS A 16 8.39 8.71 -7.35
C LYS A 16 8.85 7.94 -6.11
N CYS A 17 7.92 7.43 -5.33
CA CYS A 17 8.20 6.64 -4.13
C CYS A 17 8.94 5.35 -4.47
N ILE A 18 8.53 4.65 -5.52
CA ILE A 18 9.17 3.43 -6.01
C ILE A 18 10.62 3.70 -6.39
N LYS A 19 10.85 4.72 -7.19
CA LYS A 19 12.21 5.10 -7.62
C LYS A 19 13.09 5.38 -6.42
N GLU A 20 12.61 6.15 -5.48
CA GLU A 20 13.35 6.52 -4.29
C GLU A 20 13.65 5.30 -3.41
N ALA A 21 12.69 4.41 -3.23
CA ALA A 21 12.90 3.19 -2.45
C ALA A 21 13.96 2.28 -3.06
N VAL A 22 13.93 2.07 -4.37
CA VAL A 22 14.92 1.26 -5.07
C VAL A 22 16.30 1.91 -4.99
N ASP A 23 16.38 3.22 -5.16
CA ASP A 23 17.65 3.96 -5.07
C ASP A 23 18.27 3.87 -3.67
N ILE A 24 17.47 4.06 -2.63
CA ILE A 24 17.95 3.95 -1.24
C ILE A 24 18.40 2.52 -0.95
N ALA A 25 17.61 1.53 -1.33
CA ALA A 25 17.96 0.13 -1.12
C ALA A 25 19.27 -0.24 -1.82
N SER A 26 19.50 0.27 -3.02
CA SER A 26 20.73 0.07 -3.76
C SER A 26 21.93 0.71 -3.05
N LYS A 27 21.80 1.97 -2.62
CA LYS A 27 22.87 2.70 -1.95
C LYS A 27 23.24 2.11 -0.59
N GLU A 28 22.23 1.70 0.16
CA GLU A 28 22.44 1.19 1.53
C GLU A 28 22.65 -0.33 1.58
N SER A 29 22.67 -0.99 0.44
CA SER A 29 22.73 -2.46 0.35
C SER A 29 21.67 -3.12 1.22
N ALA A 30 20.47 -2.55 1.23
CA ALA A 30 19.35 -3.02 2.03
C ALA A 30 18.43 -3.93 1.21
N LYS A 31 17.71 -4.81 1.91
CA LYS A 31 16.65 -5.61 1.29
C LYS A 31 15.39 -4.77 1.16
N LEU A 32 14.75 -4.83 0.00
CA LEU A 32 13.52 -4.12 -0.26
C LEU A 32 12.32 -5.05 -0.04
N VAL A 33 11.47 -4.72 0.92
CA VAL A 33 10.19 -5.39 1.13
C VAL A 33 9.14 -4.58 0.40
N ILE A 34 8.48 -5.19 -0.58
CA ILE A 34 7.46 -4.54 -1.42
C ILE A 34 6.11 -5.01 -0.93
N LEU A 35 5.35 -4.12 -0.31
CA LEU A 35 4.00 -4.41 0.18
C LEU A 35 2.97 -3.71 -0.69
N PHE A 36 2.06 -4.48 -1.28
CA PHE A 36 0.89 -3.93 -1.92
C PHE A 36 -0.34 -4.22 -1.06
N VAL A 37 -1.00 -3.17 -0.59
CA VAL A 37 -2.22 -3.28 0.22
C VAL A 37 -3.43 -3.19 -0.69
N VAL A 38 -4.21 -4.26 -0.71
CA VAL A 38 -5.54 -4.26 -1.33
C VAL A 38 -6.50 -3.70 -0.29
N ASP A 39 -6.62 -2.37 -0.27
CA ASP A 39 -7.38 -1.64 0.73
C ASP A 39 -8.87 -1.86 0.51
N ASN A 40 -9.56 -2.38 1.52
CA ASN A 40 -10.99 -2.68 1.46
C ASN A 40 -11.88 -1.61 2.10
N GLU A 41 -11.31 -0.56 2.69
CA GLU A 41 -12.11 0.45 3.39
C GLU A 41 -13.05 1.23 2.48
N VAL A 42 -12.54 1.77 1.40
CA VAL A 42 -13.35 2.58 0.48
C VAL A 42 -14.39 1.74 -0.26
N PRO A 43 -14.04 0.61 -0.87
CA PRO A 43 -15.05 -0.28 -1.46
C PRO A 43 -16.10 -0.73 -0.46
N GLN A 44 -15.72 -1.07 0.76
CA GLN A 44 -16.65 -1.50 1.80
C GLN A 44 -17.68 -0.41 2.13
N LYS A 45 -17.23 0.82 2.30
CA LYS A 45 -18.11 1.97 2.58
C LYS A 45 -19.10 2.23 1.44
N ILE A 46 -18.61 2.14 0.20
CA ILE A 46 -19.45 2.34 -1.00
C ILE A 46 -20.53 1.27 -1.07
N PHE A 47 -20.17 0.01 -0.92
CA PHE A 47 -21.12 -1.10 -1.00
C PHE A 47 -22.12 -1.11 0.17
N ASP A 48 -21.67 -0.74 1.37
CA ASP A 48 -22.56 -0.60 2.53
C ASP A 48 -23.61 0.49 2.29
N SER A 49 -23.19 1.63 1.77
CA SER A 49 -24.09 2.74 1.43
C SER A 49 -25.12 2.33 0.37
N LEU A 50 -24.69 1.66 -0.69
CA LEU A 50 -25.59 1.19 -1.75
C LEU A 50 -26.59 0.16 -1.23
N THR A 51 -26.18 -0.69 -0.32
CA THR A 51 -27.04 -1.69 0.32
C THR A 51 -28.10 -1.03 1.21
N GLU A 52 -27.71 -0.05 2.01
CA GLU A 52 -28.63 0.72 2.87
C GLU A 52 -29.67 1.49 2.08
N GLU A 53 -29.30 2.03 0.92
CA GLU A 53 -30.22 2.72 0.02
C GLU A 53 -31.11 1.78 -0.80
N GLY A 54 -30.89 0.47 -0.71
CA GLY A 54 -31.68 -0.52 -1.43
C GLY A 54 -31.35 -0.68 -2.91
N TRP A 55 -30.24 -0.09 -3.37
CA TRP A 55 -29.83 -0.19 -4.77
C TRP A 55 -29.32 -1.57 -5.14
N ILE A 56 -28.60 -2.19 -4.23
CA ILE A 56 -28.12 -3.57 -4.36
C ILE A 56 -28.25 -4.25 -3.01
N GLY A 57 -28.35 -5.57 -3.01
CA GLY A 57 -28.49 -6.32 -1.77
C GLY A 57 -28.00 -7.74 -1.87
N GLY A 58 -27.77 -8.35 -0.72
CA GLY A 58 -27.45 -9.75 -0.57
C GLY A 58 -26.18 -10.20 -1.29
N LYS A 59 -26.30 -11.37 -1.92
CA LYS A 59 -25.20 -12.02 -2.64
C LYS A 59 -24.61 -11.20 -3.79
N THR A 60 -25.45 -10.40 -4.46
CA THR A 60 -24.98 -9.56 -5.57
C THR A 60 -23.99 -8.52 -5.10
N THR A 61 -24.26 -7.89 -3.97
CA THR A 61 -23.34 -6.92 -3.35
C THR A 61 -22.02 -7.57 -2.99
N GLU A 62 -22.08 -8.72 -2.35
CA GLU A 62 -20.88 -9.47 -1.95
C GLU A 62 -20.03 -9.89 -3.15
N ASN A 63 -20.68 -10.38 -4.21
CA ASN A 63 -19.99 -10.77 -5.44
C ASN A 63 -19.30 -9.58 -6.13
N LEU A 64 -19.98 -8.43 -6.20
CA LEU A 64 -19.39 -7.21 -6.76
C LEU A 64 -18.20 -6.71 -5.93
N TYR A 65 -18.34 -6.72 -4.61
CA TYR A 65 -17.28 -6.34 -3.69
C TYR A 65 -16.02 -7.20 -3.90
N ASN A 66 -16.20 -8.52 -3.92
CA ASN A 66 -15.11 -9.45 -4.16
C ASN A 66 -14.48 -9.27 -5.53
N ALA A 67 -15.29 -9.03 -6.57
CA ALA A 67 -14.79 -8.78 -7.92
C ALA A 67 -13.91 -7.52 -7.98
N VAL A 68 -14.29 -6.45 -7.29
CA VAL A 68 -13.49 -5.22 -7.20
C VAL A 68 -12.16 -5.49 -6.50
N LEU A 69 -12.16 -6.22 -5.39
CA LEU A 69 -10.94 -6.54 -4.67
C LEU A 69 -10.03 -7.48 -5.47
N ASP A 70 -10.59 -8.41 -6.23
CA ASP A 70 -9.83 -9.28 -7.12
C ASP A 70 -9.14 -8.48 -8.21
N GLU A 71 -9.83 -7.50 -8.80
CA GLU A 71 -9.26 -6.59 -9.79
C GLU A 71 -8.11 -5.76 -9.20
N TYR A 72 -8.27 -5.28 -7.97
CA TYR A 72 -7.21 -4.57 -7.26
C TYR A 72 -5.99 -5.47 -7.04
N SER A 73 -6.22 -6.75 -6.73
CA SER A 73 -5.14 -7.73 -6.54
C SER A 73 -4.36 -7.99 -7.83
N VAL A 74 -5.06 -8.09 -8.96
CA VAL A 74 -4.43 -8.26 -10.27
C VAL A 74 -3.55 -7.06 -10.60
N HIS A 75 -4.09 -5.86 -10.40
CA HIS A 75 -3.33 -4.61 -10.62
C HIS A 75 -2.09 -4.53 -9.73
N GLY A 76 -2.24 -4.94 -8.47
CA GLY A 76 -1.13 -4.99 -7.52
C GLY A 76 -0.02 -5.94 -7.96
N LYS A 77 -0.37 -7.12 -8.48
CA LYS A 77 0.61 -8.08 -8.99
C LYS A 77 1.40 -7.51 -10.17
N GLU A 78 0.73 -6.83 -11.09
CA GLU A 78 1.38 -6.16 -12.22
C GLU A 78 2.36 -5.10 -11.75
N LYS A 79 1.96 -4.28 -10.77
CA LYS A 79 2.81 -3.23 -10.22
C LYS A 79 4.03 -3.81 -9.51
N ILE A 80 3.85 -4.86 -8.76
CA ILE A 80 4.94 -5.57 -8.08
C ILE A 80 5.96 -6.08 -9.10
N LEU A 81 5.53 -6.68 -10.21
CA LEU A 81 6.44 -7.16 -11.24
C LEU A 81 7.33 -6.05 -11.80
N GLU A 82 6.78 -4.86 -12.01
CA GLU A 82 7.57 -3.70 -12.45
C GLU A 82 8.65 -3.32 -11.44
N ILE A 83 8.29 -3.33 -10.15
CA ILE A 83 9.22 -2.97 -9.07
C ILE A 83 10.31 -4.02 -8.93
N GLU A 84 9.94 -5.29 -9.00
CA GLU A 84 10.89 -6.40 -8.93
C GLU A 84 11.92 -6.32 -10.07
N ALA A 85 11.47 -5.98 -11.28
CA ALA A 85 12.37 -5.78 -12.41
C ALA A 85 13.35 -4.62 -12.17
N ALA A 86 12.86 -3.51 -11.62
CA ALA A 86 13.70 -2.36 -11.28
C ALA A 86 14.72 -2.72 -10.18
N ALA A 87 14.29 -3.46 -9.16
CA ALA A 87 15.17 -3.92 -8.09
C ALA A 87 16.27 -4.85 -8.64
N LYS A 88 15.90 -5.81 -9.48
CA LYS A 88 16.87 -6.72 -10.12
C LYS A 88 17.91 -5.97 -10.94
N SER A 89 17.48 -4.98 -11.72
CA SER A 89 18.40 -4.19 -12.56
C SER A 89 19.45 -3.44 -11.76
N LYS A 90 19.18 -3.15 -10.50
CA LYS A 90 20.11 -2.45 -9.60
C LYS A 90 20.78 -3.37 -8.58
N GLY A 91 20.59 -4.67 -8.69
CA GLY A 91 21.16 -5.64 -7.77
C GLY A 91 20.58 -5.59 -6.37
N VAL A 92 19.35 -5.09 -6.22
CA VAL A 92 18.65 -5.01 -4.95
C VAL A 92 17.93 -6.32 -4.65
N ASP A 93 18.18 -6.87 -3.47
CA ASP A 93 17.46 -8.04 -2.98
C ASP A 93 16.06 -7.63 -2.53
N TYR A 94 15.05 -8.43 -2.83
CA TYR A 94 13.66 -8.05 -2.55
C TYR A 94 12.80 -9.21 -2.08
N LYS A 95 11.70 -8.85 -1.43
CA LYS A 95 10.61 -9.75 -1.06
C LYS A 95 9.30 -9.02 -1.32
N SER A 96 8.33 -9.67 -1.95
CA SER A 96 7.03 -9.07 -2.29
C SER A 96 5.89 -9.68 -1.51
N VAL A 97 4.96 -8.85 -1.06
CA VAL A 97 3.80 -9.27 -0.26
C VAL A 97 2.57 -8.52 -0.77
N ILE A 98 1.47 -9.23 -0.97
CA ILE A 98 0.14 -8.64 -1.25
C ILE A 98 -0.79 -9.07 -0.13
N LYS A 99 -1.44 -8.11 0.52
CA LYS A 99 -2.40 -8.39 1.59
C LYS A 99 -3.66 -7.54 1.44
N ARG A 100 -4.80 -8.13 1.75
CA ARG A 100 -6.10 -7.44 1.81
C ARG A 100 -6.38 -7.02 3.24
N GLY A 101 -6.98 -5.85 3.40
CA GLY A 101 -7.39 -5.34 4.69
C GLY A 101 -7.39 -3.82 4.71
N THR A 102 -7.47 -3.25 5.91
CA THR A 102 -7.30 -1.81 6.06
C THR A 102 -5.82 -1.45 5.92
N PHE A 103 -5.56 -0.32 5.31
CA PHE A 103 -4.19 0.13 5.05
C PHE A 103 -3.33 0.13 6.32
N LEU A 104 -3.83 0.74 7.38
CA LEU A 104 -3.08 0.87 8.63
C LEU A 104 -2.78 -0.49 9.27
N ASP A 105 -3.79 -1.34 9.40
CA ASP A 105 -3.62 -2.65 10.05
C ASP A 105 -2.65 -3.54 9.29
N VAL A 106 -2.77 -3.59 7.96
CA VAL A 106 -1.87 -4.37 7.11
C VAL A 106 -0.44 -3.84 7.21
N ALA A 107 -0.27 -2.52 7.12
CA ALA A 107 1.05 -1.89 7.20
C ALA A 107 1.73 -2.19 8.55
N LEU A 108 1.01 -2.00 9.64
CA LEU A 108 1.54 -2.28 10.99
C LEU A 108 1.94 -3.74 11.17
N SER A 109 1.13 -4.66 10.66
CA SER A 109 1.40 -6.09 10.72
C SER A 109 2.71 -6.44 9.98
N VAL A 110 2.91 -5.90 8.79
CA VAL A 110 4.11 -6.18 7.99
C VAL A 110 5.35 -5.53 8.60
N VAL A 111 5.24 -4.33 9.14
CA VAL A 111 6.34 -3.66 9.85
C VAL A 111 6.83 -4.54 11.01
N GLU A 112 5.91 -5.09 11.77
CA GLU A 112 6.23 -5.97 12.89
C GLU A 112 6.84 -7.31 12.43
N GLU A 113 6.24 -7.95 11.44
CA GLU A 113 6.73 -9.22 10.91
C GLU A 113 8.12 -9.13 10.30
N GLU A 114 8.37 -8.08 9.53
CA GLU A 114 9.61 -7.93 8.75
C GLU A 114 10.72 -7.19 9.49
N GLN A 115 10.43 -6.52 10.59
CA GLN A 115 11.42 -5.76 11.35
C GLN A 115 12.17 -4.75 10.48
N VAL A 116 11.43 -3.86 9.83
CA VAL A 116 12.01 -2.90 8.88
C VAL A 116 12.64 -1.71 9.58
N SER A 117 13.64 -1.10 8.93
CA SER A 117 14.37 0.06 9.45
C SER A 117 13.85 1.38 8.89
N LEU A 118 13.25 1.35 7.72
CA LEU A 118 12.73 2.53 7.03
C LEU A 118 11.47 2.16 6.27
N ILE A 119 10.47 3.02 6.35
CA ILE A 119 9.23 2.90 5.58
C ILE A 119 9.18 4.04 4.57
N LEU A 120 8.88 3.71 3.31
CA LEU A 120 8.54 4.71 2.30
C LEU A 120 7.08 4.53 1.91
N VAL A 121 6.33 5.60 1.94
CA VAL A 121 4.90 5.59 1.63
C VAL A 121 4.52 6.90 0.96
N THR A 122 3.60 6.83 0.02
CA THR A 122 3.09 7.99 -0.70
C THR A 122 1.89 8.59 0.01
N ARG A 123 1.85 9.91 0.06
CA ARG A 123 0.68 10.68 0.50
C ARG A 123 0.20 11.54 -0.65
N ARG A 124 -1.10 11.53 -0.90
CA ARG A 124 -1.69 12.41 -1.91
C ARG A 124 -1.73 13.87 -1.41
N LYS A 125 -1.19 14.75 -2.24
CA LYS A 125 -1.08 16.17 -1.92
C LYS A 125 -2.39 16.94 -2.14
N ARG A 126 -3.35 16.42 -2.90
CA ARG A 126 -4.39 17.22 -3.51
C ARG A 126 -5.78 16.72 -3.38
N SER A 127 -6.48 16.67 -2.56
CA SER A 127 -7.93 16.51 -2.52
C SER A 127 -8.33 16.49 -1.05
N ARG A 128 -9.33 17.26 -0.73
CA ARG A 128 -9.91 17.25 0.61
C ARG A 128 -10.32 15.85 1.02
N LEU A 129 -10.75 15.05 0.04
CA LEU A 129 -11.10 13.64 0.26
C LEU A 129 -9.89 12.78 0.62
N SER A 130 -8.74 12.98 -0.03
CA SER A 130 -7.53 12.24 0.33
C SER A 130 -7.01 12.58 1.72
N ARG A 131 -7.22 13.80 2.21
CA ARG A 131 -6.88 14.19 3.58
C ARG A 131 -7.66 13.38 4.59
N TYR A 132 -8.94 13.16 4.34
CA TYR A 132 -9.81 12.42 5.26
C TYR A 132 -9.56 10.92 5.24
N PHE A 133 -9.26 10.36 4.07
CA PHE A 133 -9.18 8.91 3.91
C PHE A 133 -7.76 8.35 3.97
N PHE A 134 -6.75 9.11 3.53
CA PHE A 134 -5.39 8.58 3.39
C PHE A 134 -4.33 9.35 4.17
N GLY A 135 -4.52 10.65 4.37
CA GLY A 135 -3.59 11.47 5.13
C GLY A 135 -3.53 11.06 6.60
N SER A 136 -4.68 10.73 7.19
CA SER A 136 -4.74 10.31 8.58
C SER A 136 -4.13 8.92 8.80
N ALA A 137 -4.31 7.99 7.86
CA ALA A 137 -3.74 6.65 7.96
C ALA A 137 -2.20 6.68 7.92
N VAL A 138 -1.63 7.51 7.04
CA VAL A 138 -0.17 7.68 6.96
C VAL A 138 0.37 8.35 8.22
N ALA A 139 -0.31 9.36 8.73
CA ALA A 139 0.07 10.02 9.98
C ALA A 139 0.01 9.07 11.16
N GLU A 140 -1.04 8.27 11.28
CA GLU A 140 -1.17 7.26 12.32
C GLU A 140 -0.08 6.19 12.22
N LEU A 141 0.24 5.74 11.01
CA LEU A 141 1.33 4.80 10.79
C LEU A 141 2.64 5.36 11.33
N LYS A 142 2.96 6.60 10.98
CA LYS A 142 4.18 7.27 11.45
C LYS A 142 4.25 7.35 12.98
N GLU A 143 3.14 7.62 13.63
CA GLU A 143 3.07 7.69 15.10
C GLU A 143 3.24 6.33 15.76
N LYS A 144 2.72 5.28 15.17
CA LYS A 144 2.68 3.94 15.79
C LYS A 144 3.93 3.10 15.56
N VAL A 145 4.76 3.43 14.58
CA VAL A 145 5.98 2.69 14.31
C VAL A 145 7.18 3.31 15.02
N SER A 146 8.14 2.48 15.39
CA SER A 146 9.38 2.94 16.02
C SER A 146 10.48 3.25 15.02
N CYS A 147 10.36 2.76 13.78
CA CYS A 147 11.33 3.02 12.73
C CYS A 147 11.05 4.34 12.01
N GLU A 148 12.00 4.76 11.18
CA GLU A 148 11.86 5.97 10.37
C GLU A 148 10.82 5.79 9.28
N THR A 149 10.00 6.82 9.04
CA THR A 149 9.00 6.84 7.96
C THR A 149 9.27 8.04 7.06
N LYS A 150 9.49 7.76 5.79
CA LYS A 150 9.64 8.79 4.77
C LYS A 150 8.36 8.88 3.96
N ILE A 151 7.70 10.02 4.07
CA ILE A 151 6.44 10.29 3.37
C ILE A 151 6.74 11.06 2.10
N ILE A 152 6.31 10.56 0.97
CA ILE A 152 6.54 11.16 -0.34
C ILE A 152 5.21 11.70 -0.88
N ASP A 153 5.21 12.97 -1.20
CA ASP A 153 4.04 13.63 -1.77
C ASP A 153 4.04 13.48 -3.30
N GLU A 154 2.94 12.93 -3.82
CA GLU A 154 2.72 12.71 -5.26
C GLU A 154 1.35 13.14 -5.73
#